data_08533579636c60d1cb163d534992a7d5
#
_entry.id   08533579636c60d1cb163d534992a7d5
#
_cell.length_a   1.000
_cell.length_b   1.000
_cell.length_c   1.000
_cell.angle_alpha   90.00
_cell.angle_beta   90.00
_cell.angle_gamma   90.00
#
_symmetry.space_group_name_H-M   'P 1'
#
loop_
_entity.id
_entity.type
_entity.pdbx_description
1 polymer ?
#
loop_
_entity_poly.entity_id
_entity_poly.type
_entity_poly.pdbx_seq_one_letter_code
_entity_poly.pdbx_strand_id
1 'polypeptide(L)'
;MVKNLGLNNKGSKIAVAVVLIFVFSLLVGYYFYVHMLSPEGYTTIYVLNYQEKKAVDYPEFLVINENNTFNVWVEVENHMGAQQSCEVLQKVVAGTVPSYPVEANATETYTQTVENGKTWEIPATVTINEPGSYSVVFELWIHNGQAETCQFTYNYCVLKIEAVSQT
;
A
#
# COMPACT_ATOMS: atom_id res chain seq x y z
N MET A 1 -42.57 8.85 48.27
CA MET A 1 -41.70 9.55 49.26
C MET A 1 -40.30 9.67 48.63
N VAL A 2 -40.02 10.78 47.94
CA VAL A 2 -38.71 11.03 47.29
C VAL A 2 -37.80 11.61 48.36
N LYS A 3 -36.79 10.84 48.79
CA LYS A 3 -35.72 11.34 49.68
C LYS A 3 -34.96 12.43 48.96
N ASN A 4 -35.06 13.67 49.38
CA ASN A 4 -34.16 14.75 48.97
C ASN A 4 -32.72 14.34 49.29
N LEU A 5 -31.97 13.99 48.23
CA LEU A 5 -30.52 13.86 48.31
C LEU A 5 -29.97 15.23 48.78
N GLY A 6 -29.42 15.29 49.98
CA GLY A 6 -28.97 16.50 50.66
C GLY A 6 -27.81 17.23 49.95
N LEU A 7 -28.06 17.71 48.74
CA LEU A 7 -27.13 18.46 47.88
C LEU A 7 -26.90 19.92 48.32
N ASN A 8 -27.40 20.29 49.53
CA ASN A 8 -27.31 21.68 49.99
C ASN A 8 -26.13 21.96 50.93
N ASN A 9 -25.28 20.96 51.18
CA ASN A 9 -24.08 21.13 52.01
C ASN A 9 -22.89 21.46 51.10
N LYS A 10 -22.06 22.45 51.44
CA LYS A 10 -20.86 22.86 50.66
C LYS A 10 -19.98 21.69 50.29
N GLY A 11 -19.80 20.71 51.17
CA GLY A 11 -19.01 19.49 50.91
C GLY A 11 -19.60 18.60 49.80
N SER A 12 -20.94 18.47 49.74
CA SER A 12 -21.61 17.68 48.70
C SER A 12 -21.48 18.31 47.33
N LYS A 13 -21.54 19.64 47.18
CA LYS A 13 -21.32 20.36 45.94
C LYS A 13 -19.89 20.20 45.42
N ILE A 14 -18.90 20.25 46.33
CA ILE A 14 -17.50 20.03 45.97
C ILE A 14 -17.28 18.58 45.51
N ALA A 15 -17.84 17.59 46.22
CA ALA A 15 -17.73 16.20 45.83
C ALA A 15 -18.32 15.92 44.46
N VAL A 16 -19.50 16.48 44.12
CA VAL A 16 -20.12 16.36 42.80
C VAL A 16 -19.26 17.03 41.72
N ALA A 17 -18.71 18.22 41.97
CA ALA A 17 -17.81 18.90 41.06
C ALA A 17 -16.55 18.07 40.76
N VAL A 18 -15.93 17.47 41.75
CA VAL A 18 -14.74 16.61 41.56
C VAL A 18 -15.08 15.38 40.73
N VAL A 19 -16.22 14.73 40.97
CA VAL A 19 -16.67 13.58 40.19
C VAL A 19 -16.91 13.98 38.70
N LEU A 20 -17.54 15.12 38.47
CA LEU A 20 -17.78 15.61 37.10
C LEU A 20 -16.49 15.93 36.36
N ILE A 21 -15.51 16.56 37.03
CA ILE A 21 -14.19 16.84 36.48
C ILE A 21 -13.49 15.52 36.10
N PHE A 22 -13.55 14.52 37.00
CA PHE A 22 -12.93 13.23 36.77
C PHE A 22 -13.56 12.50 35.57
N VAL A 23 -14.90 12.44 35.48
CA VAL A 23 -15.62 11.85 34.37
C VAL A 23 -15.29 12.59 33.06
N PHE A 24 -15.26 13.92 33.08
CA PHE A 24 -14.90 14.72 31.90
C PHE A 24 -13.46 14.44 31.48
N SER A 25 -12.51 14.34 32.41
CA SER A 25 -11.11 14.00 32.09
C SER A 25 -10.99 12.63 31.45
N LEU A 26 -11.77 11.63 31.93
CA LEU A 26 -11.80 10.31 31.31
C LEU A 26 -12.35 10.33 29.89
N LEU A 27 -13.42 11.09 29.64
CA LEU A 27 -14.01 11.23 28.30
C LEU A 27 -13.05 11.93 27.33
N VAL A 28 -12.38 13.00 27.79
CA VAL A 28 -11.37 13.71 26.99
C VAL A 28 -10.17 12.81 26.73
N GLY A 29 -9.68 12.11 27.75
CA GLY A 29 -8.57 11.14 27.60
C GLY A 29 -8.92 10.01 26.62
N TYR A 30 -10.12 9.45 26.70
CA TYR A 30 -10.61 8.44 25.75
C TYR A 30 -10.73 9.00 24.34
N TYR A 31 -11.25 10.22 24.17
CA TYR A 31 -11.34 10.88 22.87
C TYR A 31 -9.95 11.04 22.22
N PHE A 32 -8.97 11.55 22.96
CA PHE A 32 -7.59 11.68 22.49
C PHE A 32 -6.97 10.31 22.19
N TYR A 33 -7.17 9.32 23.07
CA TYR A 33 -6.66 7.98 22.87
C TYR A 33 -7.16 7.37 21.53
N VAL A 34 -8.46 7.43 21.26
CA VAL A 34 -9.05 6.90 20.03
C VAL A 34 -8.56 7.66 18.79
N HIS A 35 -8.36 8.99 18.89
CA HIS A 35 -7.90 9.80 17.75
C HIS A 35 -6.38 9.73 17.52
N MET A 36 -5.60 9.48 18.57
CA MET A 36 -4.16 9.23 18.42
C MET A 36 -3.83 7.82 17.90
N LEU A 37 -4.76 6.88 18.01
CA LEU A 37 -4.66 5.53 17.45
C LEU A 37 -5.20 5.44 16.02
N SER A 38 -5.34 6.56 15.30
CA SER A 38 -5.58 6.49 13.86
C SER A 38 -4.46 5.65 13.26
N PRO A 39 -4.73 4.48 12.65
CA PRO A 39 -3.69 3.69 12.03
C PRO A 39 -2.96 4.59 11.01
N GLU A 40 -1.64 4.54 11.04
CA GLU A 40 -0.85 5.21 10.02
C GLU A 40 -1.36 4.76 8.66
N GLY A 41 -1.64 5.72 7.78
CA GLY A 41 -2.09 5.41 6.43
C GLY A 41 -1.00 4.61 5.71
N TYR A 42 -1.40 3.68 4.87
CA TYR A 42 -0.49 2.85 4.10
C TYR A 42 -0.98 2.69 2.66
N THR A 43 -0.05 2.35 1.79
CA THR A 43 -0.32 1.85 0.44
C THR A 43 0.29 0.47 0.30
N THR A 44 -0.28 -0.36 -0.54
CA THR A 44 0.26 -1.68 -0.86
C THR A 44 0.29 -1.91 -2.36
N ILE A 45 1.17 -2.81 -2.81
CA ILE A 45 1.24 -3.29 -4.19
C ILE A 45 1.28 -4.81 -4.18
N TYR A 46 0.51 -5.45 -5.04
CA TYR A 46 0.48 -6.90 -5.24
C TYR A 46 0.67 -7.22 -6.71
N VAL A 47 1.25 -8.39 -6.98
CA VAL A 47 1.21 -9.01 -8.29
C VAL A 47 0.34 -10.25 -8.18
N LEU A 48 -0.56 -10.45 -9.15
CA LEU A 48 -1.46 -11.59 -9.21
C LEU A 48 -1.36 -12.26 -10.57
N ASN A 49 -1.59 -13.58 -10.62
CA ASN A 49 -1.62 -14.27 -11.90
C ASN A 49 -2.78 -13.76 -12.78
N TYR A 50 -2.60 -13.83 -14.08
CA TYR A 50 -3.54 -13.23 -15.03
C TYR A 50 -4.90 -13.97 -15.08
N GLN A 51 -4.92 -15.29 -14.91
CA GLN A 51 -6.11 -16.11 -15.07
C GLN A 51 -7.05 -16.02 -13.87
N GLU A 52 -6.49 -16.19 -12.65
CA GLU A 52 -7.30 -16.36 -11.44
C GLU A 52 -7.27 -15.17 -10.50
N LYS A 53 -6.43 -14.16 -10.77
CA LYS A 53 -6.15 -13.04 -9.87
C LYS A 53 -5.76 -13.50 -8.46
N LYS A 54 -4.83 -14.43 -8.40
CA LYS A 54 -4.27 -14.95 -7.14
C LYS A 54 -2.77 -14.75 -7.10
N ALA A 55 -2.21 -14.66 -5.91
CA ALA A 55 -0.77 -14.54 -5.67
C ALA A 55 -0.06 -15.90 -5.75
N VAL A 56 -0.35 -16.69 -6.78
CA VAL A 56 0.18 -18.04 -7.05
C VAL A 56 0.35 -18.27 -8.55
N ASP A 57 1.08 -19.30 -8.92
CA ASP A 57 1.21 -19.80 -10.31
C ASP A 57 1.70 -18.73 -11.30
N TYR A 58 2.72 -17.99 -10.90
CA TYR A 58 3.41 -17.06 -11.80
C TYR A 58 4.26 -17.85 -12.81
N PRO A 59 4.43 -17.34 -14.05
CA PRO A 59 5.37 -17.93 -14.98
C PRO A 59 6.79 -17.83 -14.41
N GLU A 60 7.47 -18.97 -14.31
CA GLU A 60 8.87 -19.06 -13.88
C GLU A 60 9.80 -19.23 -15.09
N PHE A 61 9.29 -19.79 -16.19
CA PHE A 61 10.03 -20.12 -17.40
C PHE A 61 9.36 -19.53 -18.65
N LEU A 62 10.18 -18.98 -19.53
CA LEU A 62 9.78 -18.53 -20.87
C LEU A 62 10.64 -19.21 -21.93
N VAL A 63 10.07 -19.45 -23.10
CA VAL A 63 10.79 -19.97 -24.28
C VAL A 63 10.86 -18.86 -25.31
N ILE A 64 12.08 -18.38 -25.59
CA ILE A 64 12.31 -17.30 -26.55
C ILE A 64 11.87 -17.72 -27.95
N ASN A 65 11.20 -16.80 -28.66
CA ASN A 65 10.60 -16.96 -29.98
C ASN A 65 9.32 -17.85 -30.02
N GLU A 66 8.90 -18.42 -28.91
CA GLU A 66 7.65 -19.19 -28.83
C GLU A 66 6.67 -18.57 -27.83
N ASN A 67 7.12 -18.34 -26.61
CA ASN A 67 6.31 -17.80 -25.52
C ASN A 67 7.15 -16.85 -24.65
N ASN A 68 7.61 -15.74 -25.25
CA ASN A 68 8.48 -14.77 -24.60
C ASN A 68 7.73 -13.63 -23.90
N THR A 69 6.39 -13.72 -23.83
CA THR A 69 5.52 -12.69 -23.25
C THR A 69 4.52 -13.33 -22.29
N PHE A 70 4.30 -12.68 -21.15
CA PHE A 70 3.26 -13.06 -20.20
C PHE A 70 2.56 -11.84 -19.63
N ASN A 71 1.37 -12.08 -19.09
CA ASN A 71 0.55 -11.05 -18.45
C ASN A 71 0.39 -11.35 -16.95
N VAL A 72 0.32 -10.29 -16.15
CA VAL A 72 -0.02 -10.33 -14.73
C VAL A 72 -0.97 -9.17 -14.41
N TRP A 73 -1.69 -9.28 -13.31
CA TRP A 73 -2.35 -8.15 -12.69
C TRP A 73 -1.44 -7.55 -11.64
N VAL A 74 -1.29 -6.23 -11.66
CA VAL A 74 -0.66 -5.47 -10.58
C VAL A 74 -1.76 -4.67 -9.91
N GLU A 75 -1.93 -4.84 -8.61
CA GLU A 75 -2.94 -4.14 -7.83
C GLU A 75 -2.27 -3.21 -6.83
N VAL A 76 -2.77 -1.97 -6.77
CA VAL A 76 -2.33 -0.96 -5.80
C VAL A 76 -3.52 -0.58 -4.94
N GLU A 77 -3.38 -0.69 -3.62
CA GLU A 77 -4.39 -0.25 -2.66
C GLU A 77 -3.94 1.01 -1.94
N ASN A 78 -4.86 1.94 -1.77
CA ASN A 78 -4.62 3.18 -1.02
C ASN A 78 -5.45 3.22 0.26
N HIS A 79 -4.79 3.22 1.42
CA HIS A 79 -5.36 3.38 2.76
C HIS A 79 -4.76 4.57 3.51
N MET A 80 -4.30 5.60 2.80
CA MET A 80 -3.64 6.79 3.35
C MET A 80 -4.58 7.82 4.01
N GLY A 81 -5.90 7.55 4.03
CA GLY A 81 -6.89 8.50 4.54
C GLY A 81 -7.29 9.61 3.53
N ALA A 82 -6.57 9.74 2.41
CA ALA A 82 -6.83 10.69 1.33
C ALA A 82 -6.52 10.05 -0.02
N GLN A 83 -6.97 10.65 -1.11
CA GLN A 83 -6.58 10.23 -2.46
C GLN A 83 -5.06 10.42 -2.65
N GLN A 84 -4.43 9.49 -3.40
CA GLN A 84 -3.02 9.51 -3.72
C GLN A 84 -2.81 9.43 -5.24
N SER A 85 -1.89 10.23 -5.76
CA SER A 85 -1.41 10.08 -7.13
C SER A 85 -0.31 9.03 -7.13
N CYS A 86 -0.63 7.84 -7.63
CA CYS A 86 0.24 6.67 -7.64
C CYS A 86 0.89 6.50 -9.01
N GLU A 87 2.15 6.07 -9.01
CA GLU A 87 2.90 5.65 -10.18
C GLU A 87 3.50 4.28 -9.94
N VAL A 88 3.31 3.36 -10.87
CA VAL A 88 3.94 2.04 -10.84
C VAL A 88 4.95 1.95 -11.98
N LEU A 89 6.21 1.69 -11.62
CA LEU A 89 7.28 1.47 -12.58
C LEU A 89 7.51 -0.03 -12.76
N GLN A 90 7.32 -0.53 -13.98
CA GLN A 90 7.71 -1.88 -14.38
C GLN A 90 9.15 -1.84 -14.90
N LYS A 91 10.01 -2.69 -14.36
CA LYS A 91 11.41 -2.80 -14.75
C LYS A 91 11.77 -4.27 -15.01
N VAL A 92 12.51 -4.53 -16.07
CA VAL A 92 13.05 -5.87 -16.38
C VAL A 92 14.57 -5.79 -16.33
N VAL A 93 15.16 -6.53 -15.38
CA VAL A 93 16.60 -6.49 -15.10
C VAL A 93 17.19 -7.88 -15.24
N ALA A 94 18.32 -8.00 -15.94
CA ALA A 94 19.05 -9.25 -16.03
C ALA A 94 19.69 -9.61 -14.67
N GLY A 95 19.48 -10.84 -14.22
CA GLY A 95 19.99 -11.35 -12.95
C GLY A 95 19.20 -10.90 -11.73
N THR A 96 19.89 -10.77 -10.60
CA THR A 96 19.34 -10.39 -9.30
C THR A 96 19.47 -8.89 -9.05
N VAL A 97 18.45 -8.30 -8.41
CA VAL A 97 18.45 -6.88 -8.02
C VAL A 97 19.15 -6.70 -6.68
N PRO A 98 20.18 -5.85 -6.58
CA PRO A 98 20.95 -5.67 -5.34
C PRO A 98 20.28 -4.72 -4.33
N SER A 99 19.47 -3.77 -4.79
CA SER A 99 18.86 -2.72 -3.95
C SER A 99 17.57 -2.16 -4.57
N TYR A 100 16.76 -1.50 -3.76
CA TYR A 100 15.54 -0.79 -4.17
C TYR A 100 15.59 0.67 -3.70
N PRO A 101 15.07 1.64 -4.49
CA PRO A 101 14.54 1.43 -5.84
C PRO A 101 15.64 0.95 -6.80
N VAL A 102 15.24 0.22 -7.83
CA VAL A 102 16.16 -0.35 -8.82
C VAL A 102 16.71 0.74 -9.73
N GLU A 103 18.02 0.83 -9.89
CA GLU A 103 18.69 1.77 -10.80
C GLU A 103 18.64 1.26 -12.26
N ALA A 104 17.43 1.07 -12.78
CA ALA A 104 17.21 0.73 -14.19
C ALA A 104 16.07 1.57 -14.74
N ASN A 105 16.09 1.82 -16.05
CA ASN A 105 14.97 2.47 -16.73
C ASN A 105 13.71 1.61 -16.64
N ALA A 106 12.57 2.25 -16.42
CA ALA A 106 11.29 1.55 -16.51
C ALA A 106 11.05 1.09 -17.97
N THR A 107 10.59 -0.15 -18.13
CA THR A 107 10.10 -0.66 -19.41
C THR A 107 8.70 -0.15 -19.70
N GLU A 108 7.90 0.02 -18.64
CA GLU A 108 6.56 0.60 -18.69
C GLU A 108 6.32 1.43 -17.41
N THR A 109 5.47 2.45 -17.55
CA THR A 109 5.07 3.34 -16.45
C THR A 109 3.55 3.48 -16.45
N TYR A 110 2.92 3.23 -15.32
CA TYR A 110 1.48 3.35 -15.12
C TYR A 110 1.23 4.44 -14.08
N THR A 111 0.26 5.33 -14.32
CA THR A 111 -0.09 6.41 -13.41
C THR A 111 -1.59 6.52 -13.20
N GLN A 112 -2.03 6.65 -11.96
CA GLN A 112 -3.43 6.89 -11.62
C GLN A 112 -3.57 7.55 -10.25
N THR A 113 -4.59 8.41 -10.11
CA THR A 113 -5.04 8.88 -8.79
C THR A 113 -5.99 7.83 -8.19
N VAL A 114 -5.63 7.29 -7.03
CA VAL A 114 -6.37 6.26 -6.32
C VAL A 114 -7.02 6.87 -5.09
N GLU A 115 -8.35 6.77 -4.98
CA GLU A 115 -9.10 7.26 -3.82
C GLU A 115 -8.78 6.42 -2.56
N ASN A 116 -8.98 7.01 -1.38
CA ASN A 116 -8.81 6.27 -0.12
C ASN A 116 -9.76 5.06 -0.03
N GLY A 117 -9.21 3.92 0.35
CA GLY A 117 -9.93 2.64 0.45
C GLY A 117 -10.25 2.00 -0.90
N LYS A 118 -9.64 2.46 -2.00
CA LYS A 118 -9.82 1.88 -3.34
C LYS A 118 -8.60 1.13 -3.80
N THR A 119 -8.85 0.20 -4.73
CA THR A 119 -7.85 -0.60 -5.44
C THR A 119 -7.77 -0.16 -6.89
N TRP A 120 -6.56 -0.03 -7.40
CA TRP A 120 -6.26 0.21 -8.82
C TRP A 120 -5.67 -1.06 -9.41
N GLU A 121 -6.33 -1.62 -10.41
CA GLU A 121 -5.92 -2.82 -11.15
C GLU A 121 -5.22 -2.44 -12.46
N ILE A 122 -4.03 -2.96 -12.67
CA ILE A 122 -3.18 -2.70 -13.85
C ILE A 122 -2.95 -4.02 -14.57
N PRO A 123 -3.44 -4.19 -15.80
CA PRO A 123 -3.05 -5.33 -16.65
C PRO A 123 -1.65 -5.08 -17.20
N ALA A 124 -0.65 -5.71 -16.61
CA ALA A 124 0.75 -5.54 -17.01
C ALA A 124 1.19 -6.67 -17.95
N THR A 125 1.87 -6.30 -19.03
CA THR A 125 2.46 -7.23 -19.99
C THR A 125 3.97 -7.16 -19.91
N VAL A 126 4.63 -8.31 -19.79
CA VAL A 126 6.08 -8.42 -19.69
C VAL A 126 6.59 -9.21 -20.90
N THR A 127 7.58 -8.67 -21.61
CA THR A 127 8.24 -9.34 -22.74
C THR A 127 9.74 -9.45 -22.47
N ILE A 128 10.31 -10.65 -22.66
CA ILE A 128 11.74 -10.93 -22.54
C ILE A 128 12.22 -11.53 -23.87
N ASN A 129 13.19 -10.87 -24.51
CA ASN A 129 13.60 -11.22 -25.88
C ASN A 129 14.93 -12.00 -25.95
N GLU A 130 15.66 -12.08 -24.85
CA GLU A 130 16.95 -12.75 -24.81
C GLU A 130 16.97 -13.85 -23.74
N PRO A 131 17.68 -14.97 -23.94
CA PRO A 131 17.84 -15.99 -22.93
C PRO A 131 18.60 -15.46 -21.71
N GLY A 132 18.25 -15.94 -20.54
CA GLY A 132 18.91 -15.58 -19.29
C GLY A 132 17.95 -15.56 -18.08
N SER A 133 18.51 -15.31 -16.91
CA SER A 133 17.74 -15.11 -15.69
C SER A 133 17.40 -13.63 -15.54
N TYR A 134 16.13 -13.33 -15.21
CA TYR A 134 15.63 -11.97 -15.09
C TYR A 134 14.86 -11.76 -13.79
N SER A 135 14.91 -10.52 -13.29
CA SER A 135 14.02 -10.01 -12.25
C SER A 135 13.08 -8.98 -12.88
N VAL A 136 11.77 -9.26 -12.83
CA VAL A 136 10.72 -8.30 -13.19
C VAL A 136 10.26 -7.63 -11.92
N VAL A 137 10.43 -6.31 -11.84
CA VAL A 137 10.17 -5.51 -10.64
C VAL A 137 9.06 -4.52 -10.93
N PHE A 138 8.08 -4.46 -10.03
CA PHE A 138 7.05 -3.43 -9.99
C PHE A 138 7.26 -2.60 -8.73
N GLU A 139 7.56 -1.31 -8.91
CA GLU A 139 7.81 -0.37 -7.81
C GLU A 139 6.68 0.63 -7.70
N LEU A 140 6.18 0.85 -6.49
CA LEU A 140 5.15 1.85 -6.21
C LEU A 140 5.78 3.18 -5.75
N TRP A 141 5.42 4.23 -6.45
CA TRP A 141 5.81 5.60 -6.17
C TRP A 141 4.58 6.47 -5.94
N ILE A 142 4.71 7.52 -5.13
CA ILE A 142 3.64 8.49 -4.87
C ILE A 142 4.13 9.89 -5.26
N HIS A 143 3.30 10.61 -6.01
CA HIS A 143 3.54 12.01 -6.33
C HIS A 143 3.05 12.92 -5.20
N ASN A 144 3.95 13.69 -4.61
CA ASN A 144 3.60 14.74 -3.68
C ASN A 144 3.09 15.97 -4.46
N GLY A 145 1.78 16.21 -4.44
CA GLY A 145 1.11 17.24 -5.23
C GLY A 145 1.58 18.69 -5.02
N GLN A 146 2.43 18.96 -4.02
CA GLN A 146 2.99 20.29 -3.76
C GLN A 146 4.43 20.46 -4.27
N ALA A 147 5.15 19.39 -4.60
CA ALA A 147 6.59 19.45 -4.86
C ALA A 147 7.02 18.92 -6.24
N GLU A 148 6.12 18.49 -7.10
CA GLU A 148 6.43 17.75 -8.36
C GLU A 148 7.46 16.61 -8.16
N THR A 149 7.63 16.15 -6.92
CA THR A 149 8.57 15.08 -6.59
C THR A 149 7.82 13.77 -6.43
N CYS A 150 8.36 12.74 -7.08
CA CYS A 150 7.90 11.38 -6.93
C CYS A 150 8.73 10.71 -5.82
N GLN A 151 8.07 10.09 -4.86
CA GLN A 151 8.72 9.43 -3.73
C GLN A 151 8.47 7.93 -3.78
N PHE A 152 9.55 7.14 -3.69
CA PHE A 152 9.47 5.70 -3.56
C PHE A 152 8.86 5.31 -2.21
N THR A 153 7.85 4.44 -2.23
CA THR A 153 7.11 4.05 -1.03
C THR A 153 7.74 2.89 -0.27
N TYR A 154 8.84 2.30 -0.79
CA TYR A 154 9.42 1.04 -0.35
C TYR A 154 8.50 -0.18 -0.56
N ASN A 155 7.38 -0.01 -1.26
CA ASN A 155 6.51 -1.10 -1.67
C ASN A 155 6.87 -1.51 -3.10
N TYR A 156 7.19 -2.79 -3.27
CA TYR A 156 7.55 -3.36 -4.56
C TYR A 156 7.25 -4.86 -4.60
N CYS A 157 7.10 -5.38 -5.82
CA CYS A 157 6.99 -6.82 -6.08
C CYS A 157 8.07 -7.25 -7.06
N VAL A 158 8.54 -8.49 -6.92
CA VAL A 158 9.57 -9.08 -7.80
C VAL A 158 9.14 -10.45 -8.27
N LEU A 159 9.15 -10.67 -9.58
CA LEU A 159 9.04 -11.98 -10.20
C LEU A 159 10.40 -12.39 -10.77
N LYS A 160 10.80 -13.64 -10.52
CA LYS A 160 12.02 -14.22 -11.09
C LYS A 160 11.65 -15.09 -12.28
N ILE A 161 12.26 -14.81 -13.41
CA ILE A 161 11.95 -15.45 -14.69
C ILE A 161 13.23 -16.03 -15.28
N GLU A 162 13.16 -17.27 -15.72
CA GLU A 162 14.21 -17.92 -16.49
C GLU A 162 13.77 -18.01 -17.96
N ALA A 163 14.46 -17.32 -18.84
CA ALA A 163 14.20 -17.33 -20.28
C ALA A 163 15.19 -18.26 -20.97
N VAL A 164 14.69 -19.26 -21.69
CA VAL A 164 15.52 -20.27 -22.38
C VAL A 164 15.33 -20.17 -23.89
N SER A 165 16.39 -20.44 -24.66
CA SER A 165 16.29 -20.58 -26.11
C SER A 165 15.72 -21.93 -26.48
N GLN A 166 14.90 -21.99 -27.50
CA GLN A 166 14.49 -23.24 -28.14
C GLN A 166 15.74 -23.94 -28.72
N THR A 167 16.00 -25.16 -28.32
CA THR A 167 17.09 -26.02 -28.86
C THR A 167 16.69 -26.67 -30.16
#